data_4bc6ce7d51182666ca7315f50e012313
#
_entry.id   4bc6ce7d51182666ca7315f50e012313
#
_cell.length_a   1.000
_cell.length_b   1.000
_cell.length_c   1.000
_cell.angle_alpha   90.00
_cell.angle_beta   90.00
_cell.angle_gamma   90.00
#
_symmetry.space_group_name_H-M   'P 1'
#
loop_
_entity.id
_entity.type
_entity.pdbx_description
1 polymer ?
#
loop_
_entity_poly.entity_id
_entity_poly.type
_entity_poly.pdbx_seq_one_letter_code
_entity_poly.pdbx_strand_id
1 'polypeptide(L)'
;MGTLATELKNNQKNDPSVTKIRIDWIKKNTIGQAFDFFKSSKVTYDEAYHHVGIYSFRYETLKKFTSLTPSINELEHKLEQWRALDARMTIGVNYVKDVPISVDTKKDLINVENIIKNKL
;
A
#
# COMPACT_ATOMS: atom_id res chain seq x y z
N MET A 1 -2.48 13.38 1.24
CA MET A 1 -2.70 11.95 1.53
C MET A 1 -1.35 11.27 1.71
N GLY A 2 -1.21 10.40 2.68
CA GLY A 2 0.02 9.69 2.97
C GLY A 2 -0.22 8.20 3.17
N THR A 3 0.79 7.37 2.90
CA THR A 3 0.78 5.93 3.13
C THR A 3 2.17 5.43 3.47
N LEU A 4 2.30 4.14 3.69
CA LEU A 4 3.55 3.50 4.06
C LEU A 4 3.94 2.42 3.05
N ALA A 5 5.24 2.17 2.97
CA ALA A 5 5.80 1.08 2.18
C ALA A 5 6.98 0.42 2.91
N THR A 6 7.25 -0.81 2.56
CA THR A 6 8.38 -1.57 3.08
C THR A 6 9.01 -2.40 1.98
N GLU A 7 10.09 -3.09 2.29
CA GLU A 7 10.75 -4.00 1.37
C GLU A 7 9.78 -5.05 0.81
N LEU A 8 9.85 -5.28 -0.48
CA LEU A 8 9.16 -6.38 -1.14
C LEU A 8 10.04 -7.62 -1.14
N LYS A 9 9.63 -8.65 -0.40
CA LYS A 9 10.35 -9.92 -0.32
C LYS A 9 10.14 -10.75 -1.59
N ASN A 10 11.10 -11.64 -1.90
CA ASN A 10 11.01 -12.47 -3.10
C ASN A 10 9.75 -13.33 -3.17
N ASN A 11 9.30 -13.89 -2.05
CA ASN A 11 8.07 -14.70 -1.98
C ASN A 11 6.78 -13.87 -2.11
N GLN A 12 6.88 -12.57 -2.08
CA GLN A 12 5.73 -11.65 -2.21
C GLN A 12 5.55 -11.11 -3.63
N LYS A 13 6.57 -11.18 -4.48
CA LYS A 13 6.55 -10.58 -5.83
C LYS A 13 5.41 -11.08 -6.70
N ASN A 14 5.12 -12.37 -6.65
CA ASN A 14 4.06 -13.01 -7.45
C ASN A 14 2.79 -13.31 -6.62
N ASP A 15 2.75 -12.89 -5.37
CA ASP A 15 1.59 -13.09 -4.51
C ASP A 15 0.53 -11.99 -4.75
N PRO A 16 -0.63 -12.32 -5.32
CA PRO A 16 -1.67 -11.32 -5.62
C PRO A 16 -2.34 -10.74 -4.36
N SER A 17 -2.17 -11.36 -3.19
CA SER A 17 -2.66 -10.82 -1.93
C SER A 17 -1.80 -9.66 -1.41
N VAL A 18 -0.57 -9.54 -1.90
CA VAL A 18 0.36 -8.48 -1.56
C VAL A 18 0.26 -7.36 -2.59
N THR A 19 -0.21 -6.22 -2.17
CA THR A 19 -0.23 -5.01 -3.00
C THR A 19 1.17 -4.43 -3.11
N LYS A 20 1.61 -4.16 -4.32
CA LYS A 20 2.89 -3.53 -4.63
C LYS A 20 2.69 -2.05 -4.92
N ILE A 21 3.69 -1.26 -4.60
CA ILE A 21 3.72 0.18 -4.82
C ILE A 21 5.02 0.56 -5.51
N ARG A 22 4.94 1.46 -6.49
CA ARG A 22 6.10 2.10 -7.12
C ARG A 22 6.19 3.53 -6.61
N ILE A 23 7.40 3.92 -6.27
CA ILE A 23 7.66 5.16 -5.56
C ILE A 23 8.73 5.97 -6.27
N ASP A 24 8.41 7.23 -6.50
CA ASP A 24 9.39 8.23 -6.90
C ASP A 24 9.99 8.83 -5.63
N TRP A 25 11.22 8.44 -5.33
CA TRP A 25 11.87 8.79 -4.08
C TRP A 25 12.46 10.21 -4.11
N ILE A 26 12.12 11.01 -3.10
CA ILE A 26 12.84 12.24 -2.78
C ILE A 26 14.14 11.88 -2.05
N LYS A 27 14.04 10.98 -1.08
CA LYS A 27 15.18 10.34 -0.41
C LYS A 27 14.92 8.84 -0.37
N LYS A 28 15.76 8.06 -1.05
CA LYS A 28 15.58 6.62 -1.21
C LYS A 28 15.34 5.92 0.14
N ASN A 29 14.35 5.05 0.18
CA ASN A 29 13.95 4.29 1.37
C ASN A 29 13.67 5.18 2.60
N THR A 30 13.19 6.39 2.38
CA THR A 30 12.84 7.32 3.45
C THR A 30 11.51 8.00 3.15
N ILE A 31 11.47 8.87 2.14
CA ILE A 31 10.28 9.61 1.74
C ILE A 31 10.21 9.76 0.22
N GLY A 32 9.00 9.65 -0.33
CA GLY A 32 8.75 9.80 -1.75
C GLY A 32 7.28 9.98 -2.06
N GLN A 33 6.92 9.79 -3.32
CA GLN A 33 5.54 9.86 -3.81
C GLN A 33 5.21 8.59 -4.58
N ALA A 34 4.01 8.04 -4.34
CA ALA A 34 3.52 6.91 -5.10
C ALA A 34 3.10 7.34 -6.51
N PHE A 35 3.40 6.51 -7.51
CA PHE A 35 2.92 6.72 -8.86
C PHE A 35 2.26 5.48 -9.49
N ASP A 36 2.33 4.33 -8.83
CA ASP A 36 1.72 3.09 -9.31
C ASP A 36 1.42 2.12 -8.17
N PHE A 37 0.32 1.38 -8.30
CA PHE A 37 -0.08 0.30 -7.39
C PHE A 37 -0.58 -0.88 -8.21
N PHE A 38 -0.17 -2.10 -7.82
CA PHE A 38 -0.63 -3.32 -8.50
C PHE A 38 -0.58 -4.53 -7.56
N LYS A 39 -1.39 -5.53 -7.85
CA LYS A 39 -1.45 -6.79 -7.07
C LYS A 39 -0.55 -7.87 -7.65
N SER A 40 -0.68 -8.13 -8.94
CA SER A 40 0.20 -9.05 -9.63
C SER A 40 0.61 -8.45 -10.96
N SER A 41 1.80 -8.76 -11.41
CA SER A 41 2.32 -8.25 -12.67
C SER A 41 2.97 -9.37 -13.46
N LYS A 42 2.67 -9.42 -14.75
CA LYS A 42 3.41 -10.22 -15.72
C LYS A 42 4.69 -9.53 -16.18
N VAL A 43 4.89 -8.28 -15.75
CA VAL A 43 6.03 -7.45 -16.10
C VAL A 43 6.96 -7.38 -14.91
N THR A 44 8.24 -7.64 -15.13
CA THR A 44 9.30 -7.45 -14.13
C THR A 44 9.51 -5.95 -13.92
N TYR A 45 9.18 -5.46 -12.73
CA TYR A 45 9.49 -4.09 -12.35
C TYR A 45 10.73 -4.09 -11.46
N ASP A 46 11.71 -3.27 -11.81
CA ASP A 46 13.00 -3.25 -11.14
C ASP A 46 12.96 -2.67 -9.73
N GLU A 47 11.98 -1.85 -9.38
CA GLU A 47 11.86 -1.27 -8.03
C GLU A 47 10.39 -1.18 -7.61
N ALA A 48 9.85 -2.28 -7.09
CA ALA A 48 8.57 -2.30 -6.41
C ALA A 48 8.77 -2.55 -4.91
N TYR A 49 7.86 -2.00 -4.11
CA TYR A 49 7.84 -2.14 -2.67
C TYR A 49 6.53 -2.79 -2.23
N HIS A 50 6.51 -3.32 -1.02
CA HIS A 50 5.29 -3.81 -0.40
C HIS A 50 4.51 -2.60 0.15
N HIS A 51 3.31 -2.38 -0.34
CA HIS A 51 2.41 -1.35 0.15
C HIS A 51 1.81 -1.76 1.50
N VAL A 52 1.95 -0.89 2.49
CA VAL A 52 1.31 -1.05 3.80
C VAL A 52 0.04 -0.20 3.80
N GLY A 53 -1.12 -0.86 3.85
CA GLY A 53 -2.44 -0.26 3.63
C GLY A 53 -2.96 0.59 4.79
N ILE A 54 -2.15 1.53 5.27
CA ILE A 54 -2.53 2.55 6.24
C ILE A 54 -2.43 3.91 5.57
N TYR A 55 -3.45 4.76 5.77
CA TYR A 55 -3.50 6.06 5.14
C TYR A 55 -3.67 7.17 6.17
N SER A 56 -3.01 8.30 5.90
CA SER A 56 -3.24 9.55 6.58
C SER A 56 -3.79 10.60 5.63
N PHE A 57 -4.70 11.43 6.12
CA PHE A 57 -5.30 12.49 5.32
C PHE A 57 -5.33 13.80 6.12
N ARG A 58 -5.04 14.91 5.46
CA ARG A 58 -5.53 16.20 5.94
C ARG A 58 -7.05 16.24 5.73
N TYR A 59 -7.76 16.93 6.61
CA TYR A 59 -9.22 16.95 6.57
C TYR A 59 -9.79 17.36 5.19
N GLU A 60 -9.28 18.42 4.59
CA GLU A 60 -9.72 18.87 3.28
C GLU A 60 -9.41 17.86 2.16
N THR A 61 -8.29 17.16 2.26
CA THR A 61 -7.91 16.10 1.33
C THR A 61 -8.85 14.90 1.45
N LEU A 62 -9.23 14.53 2.66
CA LEU A 62 -10.20 13.46 2.89
C LEU A 62 -11.57 13.81 2.33
N LYS A 63 -12.04 15.05 2.55
CA LYS A 63 -13.29 15.54 1.95
C LYS A 63 -13.26 15.45 0.43
N LYS A 64 -12.17 15.88 -0.18
CA LYS A 64 -11.99 15.79 -1.63
C LYS A 64 -12.02 14.33 -2.11
N PHE A 65 -11.25 13.46 -1.48
CA PHE A 65 -11.17 12.04 -1.84
C PHE A 65 -12.55 11.35 -1.77
N THR A 66 -13.28 11.55 -0.68
CA THR A 66 -14.59 10.93 -0.48
C THR A 66 -15.68 11.50 -1.40
N SER A 67 -15.49 12.68 -1.97
CA SER A 67 -16.40 13.28 -2.95
C SER A 67 -16.19 12.75 -4.38
N LEU A 68 -15.05 12.09 -4.65
CA LEU A 68 -14.74 11.54 -5.97
C LEU A 68 -15.53 10.26 -6.23
N THR A 69 -15.93 10.07 -7.48
CA THR A 69 -16.47 8.80 -7.95
C THR A 69 -15.33 7.80 -8.18
N PRO A 70 -15.58 6.48 -8.07
CA PRO A 70 -14.59 5.49 -8.42
C PRO A 70 -14.03 5.69 -9.83
N SER A 71 -12.70 5.64 -9.97
CA SER A 71 -12.03 5.83 -11.25
C SER A 71 -11.96 4.52 -12.05
N ILE A 72 -11.66 4.64 -13.34
CA ILE A 72 -11.52 3.47 -14.23
C ILE A 72 -10.41 2.54 -13.73
N ASN A 73 -9.23 3.09 -13.39
CA ASN A 73 -8.11 2.29 -12.89
C ASN A 73 -8.42 1.66 -11.52
N GLU A 74 -9.15 2.37 -10.67
CA GLU A 74 -9.61 1.81 -9.39
C GLU A 74 -10.47 0.55 -9.60
N LEU A 75 -11.42 0.61 -10.50
CA LEU A 75 -12.32 -0.50 -10.79
C LEU A 75 -11.58 -1.67 -11.47
N GLU A 76 -10.66 -1.36 -12.38
CA GLU A 76 -9.86 -2.35 -13.09
C GLU A 76 -8.90 -3.09 -12.15
N HIS A 77 -8.14 -2.37 -11.36
CA HIS A 77 -7.16 -2.93 -10.42
C HIS A 77 -7.75 -3.39 -9.10
N LYS A 78 -8.99 -2.99 -8.79
CA LYS A 78 -9.65 -3.22 -7.49
C LYS A 78 -8.81 -2.68 -6.33
N LEU A 79 -8.25 -1.51 -6.52
CA LEU A 79 -7.43 -0.78 -5.57
C LEU A 79 -7.91 0.66 -5.46
N GLU A 80 -8.47 1.03 -4.31
CA GLU A 80 -9.13 2.31 -4.07
C GLU A 80 -8.19 3.52 -4.19
N GLN A 81 -6.91 3.33 -3.91
CA GLN A 81 -5.92 4.40 -4.02
C GLN A 81 -5.71 4.90 -5.45
N TRP A 82 -6.10 4.14 -6.46
CA TRP A 82 -6.12 4.61 -7.85
C TRP A 82 -7.04 5.80 -8.06
N ARG A 83 -8.12 5.91 -7.27
CA ARG A 83 -8.99 7.09 -7.30
C ARG A 83 -8.22 8.38 -7.04
N ALA A 84 -7.31 8.35 -6.07
CA ALA A 84 -6.46 9.49 -5.77
C ALA A 84 -5.46 9.78 -6.90
N LEU A 85 -4.77 8.76 -7.42
CA LEU A 85 -3.81 8.93 -8.52
C LEU A 85 -4.49 9.46 -9.78
N ASP A 86 -5.62 8.90 -10.16
CA ASP A 86 -6.38 9.33 -11.35
C ASP A 86 -6.91 10.77 -11.19
N ALA A 87 -7.19 11.21 -9.97
CA ALA A 87 -7.55 12.60 -9.67
C ALA A 87 -6.33 13.51 -9.51
N ARG A 88 -5.12 13.03 -9.79
CA ARG A 88 -3.86 13.76 -9.65
C ARG A 88 -3.60 14.28 -8.23
N MET A 89 -4.08 13.55 -7.24
CA MET A 89 -3.75 13.81 -5.84
C MET A 89 -2.38 13.24 -5.51
N THR A 90 -1.62 13.98 -4.72
CA THR A 90 -0.33 13.49 -4.23
C THR A 90 -0.53 12.45 -3.13
N ILE A 91 0.12 11.29 -3.28
CA ILE A 91 0.21 10.28 -2.23
C ILE A 91 1.67 10.23 -1.76
N GLY A 92 1.93 10.86 -0.63
CA GLY A 92 3.23 10.78 0.03
C GLY A 92 3.45 9.40 0.62
N VAL A 93 4.69 8.92 0.58
CA VAL A 93 5.07 7.59 1.07
C VAL A 93 6.25 7.70 2.02
N ASN A 94 6.10 7.09 3.20
CA ASN A 94 7.22 6.86 4.10
C ASN A 94 7.61 5.38 4.10
N TYR A 95 8.92 5.13 4.06
CA TYR A 95 9.45 3.78 4.21
C TYR A 95 9.50 3.39 5.69
N VAL A 96 9.05 2.17 6.00
CA VAL A 96 9.13 1.58 7.34
C VAL A 96 9.80 0.21 7.27
N LYS A 97 10.55 -0.15 8.31
CA LYS A 97 11.22 -1.46 8.39
C LYS A 97 10.30 -2.53 8.95
N ASP A 98 9.52 -2.19 9.96
CA ASP A 98 8.63 -3.10 10.66
C ASP A 98 7.19 -2.87 10.22
N VAL A 99 6.54 -3.93 9.78
CA VAL A 99 5.17 -3.89 9.25
C VAL A 99 4.24 -4.65 10.18
N PRO A 100 3.08 -4.07 10.53
CA PRO A 100 2.06 -4.81 11.27
C PRO A 100 1.59 -6.01 10.43
N ILE A 101 1.32 -7.11 11.12
CA ILE A 101 0.77 -8.30 10.47
C ILE A 101 -0.71 -8.03 10.20
N SER A 102 -1.11 -8.18 8.94
CA SER A 102 -2.49 -8.09 8.52
C SER A 102 -3.27 -9.34 8.92
N VAL A 103 -4.53 -9.16 9.30
CA VAL A 103 -5.43 -10.26 9.65
C VAL A 103 -6.58 -10.26 8.65
N ASP A 104 -6.46 -11.10 7.63
CA ASP A 104 -7.47 -11.25 6.57
C ASP A 104 -8.13 -12.63 6.59
N THR A 105 -7.46 -13.62 7.17
CA THR A 105 -7.93 -15.00 7.27
C THR A 105 -7.96 -15.49 8.71
N LYS A 106 -8.67 -16.59 8.95
CA LYS A 106 -8.68 -17.26 10.26
C LYS A 106 -7.28 -17.73 10.67
N LYS A 107 -6.45 -18.15 9.72
CA LYS A 107 -5.07 -18.52 9.96
C LYS A 107 -4.24 -17.33 10.44
N ASP A 108 -4.42 -16.16 9.83
CA ASP A 108 -3.74 -14.93 10.24
C ASP A 108 -4.13 -14.54 11.68
N LEU A 109 -5.42 -14.67 12.01
CA LEU A 109 -5.91 -14.38 13.36
C LEU A 109 -5.24 -15.27 14.40
N ILE A 110 -5.16 -16.58 14.16
CA ILE A 110 -4.49 -17.52 15.08
C ILE A 110 -3.02 -17.17 15.22
N ASN A 111 -2.35 -16.83 14.11
CA ASN A 111 -0.94 -16.45 14.12
C ASN A 111 -0.70 -15.20 14.96
N VAL A 112 -1.49 -14.15 14.76
CA VAL A 112 -1.38 -12.90 15.51
C VAL A 112 -1.70 -13.12 17.00
N GLU A 113 -2.72 -13.92 17.30
CA GLU A 113 -3.07 -14.27 18.68
C GLU A 113 -1.90 -14.94 19.42
N ASN A 114 -1.22 -15.88 18.77
CA ASN A 114 -0.05 -16.56 19.32
C ASN A 114 1.11 -15.58 19.54
N ILE A 115 1.35 -14.67 18.62
CA ILE A 115 2.40 -13.64 18.77
C ILE A 115 2.12 -12.73 19.96
N ILE A 116 0.88 -12.29 20.13
CA ILE A 116 0.47 -11.44 21.26
C ILE A 116 0.64 -12.19 22.59
N LYS A 117 0.18 -13.43 22.65
CA LYS A 117 0.32 -14.26 23.87
C LYS A 117 1.78 -14.46 24.27
N ASN A 118 2.67 -14.63 23.28
CA ASN A 118 4.11 -14.82 23.56
C ASN A 118 4.83 -13.52 23.95
N LYS A 119 4.24 -12.35 23.72
CA LYS A 119 4.79 -11.05 24.14
C LYS A 119 4.30 -10.59 25.52
N LEU A 120 3.25 -11.19 26.01
CA LEU A 120 2.71 -10.95 27.35
C LEU A 120 3.37 -11.90 28.36
#